data_1d7d6d6985e28e1beccae1cc5fec11d0
#
_entry.id   1d7d6d6985e28e1beccae1cc5fec11d0
#
_cell.length_a   1.000
_cell.length_b   1.000
_cell.length_c   1.000
_cell.angle_alpha   90.00
_cell.angle_beta   90.00
_cell.angle_gamma   90.00
#
_symmetry.space_group_name_H-M   'P 1'
#
loop_
_entity.id
_entity.type
_entity.pdbx_description
1 polymer ?
#
loop_
_entity_poly.entity_id
_entity_poly.type
_entity_poly.pdbx_seq_one_letter_code
_entity_poly.pdbx_strand_id
1 'polypeptide(L)'
;MKKITALVLAAVMALSLTACGSKDETKKLVGTWQSKVDMTQQMNTQMAESLELEAVEVDATFGITMALTVGEDGAYTMAVDLETTGAELNDYMQALAPVMAEAMYAAAEAEGMSREEFDAVLKELGMDGEEYIAAILGAFDMGALMDSLMGSQDTTVATGYCKAVDGKLYLAESAGELTEDAGYVTYTLNSDGTMQWNDTEGELSSQLTAEEQELITFPMVWTKNA
;
A
#
# COMPACT_ATOMS: atom_id res chain seq x y z
N MET A 1 -23.51 42.44 -40.95
CA MET A 1 -23.23 42.09 -39.54
C MET A 1 -23.91 40.79 -39.08
N LYS A 2 -25.16 40.48 -39.46
CA LYS A 2 -25.88 39.26 -39.03
C LYS A 2 -25.27 37.92 -39.53
N LYS A 3 -24.51 37.92 -40.64
CA LYS A 3 -23.89 36.70 -41.19
C LYS A 3 -22.58 36.28 -40.52
N ILE A 4 -21.87 37.23 -39.91
CA ILE A 4 -20.60 36.96 -39.22
C ILE A 4 -20.88 36.38 -37.86
N THR A 5 -21.94 36.84 -37.18
CA THR A 5 -22.36 36.31 -35.85
C THR A 5 -22.84 34.86 -35.96
N ALA A 6 -23.52 34.50 -37.06
CA ALA A 6 -23.96 33.12 -37.28
C ALA A 6 -22.78 32.16 -37.56
N LEU A 7 -21.72 32.64 -38.24
CA LEU A 7 -20.54 31.82 -38.54
C LEU A 7 -19.68 31.59 -37.30
N VAL A 8 -19.55 32.59 -36.40
CA VAL A 8 -18.84 32.47 -35.15
C VAL A 8 -19.59 31.53 -34.19
N LEU A 9 -20.93 31.60 -34.15
CA LEU A 9 -21.74 30.71 -33.32
C LEU A 9 -21.68 29.26 -33.82
N ALA A 10 -21.65 29.03 -35.13
CA ALA A 10 -21.50 27.71 -35.74
C ALA A 10 -20.09 27.11 -35.46
N ALA A 11 -19.04 27.94 -35.50
CA ALA A 11 -17.68 27.52 -35.18
C ALA A 11 -17.52 27.16 -33.69
N VAL A 12 -18.15 27.93 -32.78
CA VAL A 12 -18.15 27.64 -31.35
C VAL A 12 -18.95 26.36 -31.03
N MET A 13 -20.07 26.12 -31.71
CA MET A 13 -20.83 24.88 -31.57
C MET A 13 -20.12 23.67 -32.19
N ALA A 14 -19.38 23.84 -33.30
CA ALA A 14 -18.58 22.77 -33.87
C ALA A 14 -17.40 22.39 -32.99
N LEU A 15 -16.79 23.33 -32.24
CA LEU A 15 -15.73 23.07 -31.26
C LEU A 15 -16.28 22.44 -29.98
N SER A 16 -17.54 22.67 -29.62
CA SER A 16 -18.18 22.02 -28.47
C SER A 16 -18.69 20.60 -28.77
N LEU A 17 -18.92 20.27 -30.08
CA LEU A 17 -19.32 18.91 -30.48
C LEU A 17 -18.13 17.96 -30.68
N THR A 18 -16.90 18.48 -30.77
CA THR A 18 -15.68 17.63 -30.74
C THR A 18 -15.22 17.30 -29.34
N ALA A 19 -15.88 17.78 -28.27
CA ALA A 19 -15.58 17.48 -26.87
C ALA A 19 -16.39 16.30 -26.31
N CYS A 20 -17.22 15.65 -27.13
CA CYS A 20 -17.96 14.42 -26.76
C CYS A 20 -17.31 13.15 -27.32
N GLY A 21 -16.00 13.13 -27.53
CA GLY A 21 -15.24 11.90 -27.67
C GLY A 21 -14.74 11.48 -26.29
N SER A 22 -14.88 10.22 -25.95
CA SER A 22 -14.26 9.63 -24.78
C SER A 22 -12.80 10.11 -24.69
N LYS A 23 -12.45 10.83 -23.60
CA LYS A 23 -11.10 11.38 -23.45
C LYS A 23 -10.20 10.26 -22.93
N ASP A 24 -9.29 9.83 -23.79
CA ASP A 24 -8.16 9.00 -23.33
C ASP A 24 -7.26 9.84 -22.43
N GLU A 25 -7.26 9.50 -21.16
CA GLU A 25 -6.49 10.17 -20.10
C GLU A 25 -5.27 9.35 -19.66
N THR A 26 -4.96 8.25 -20.33
CA THR A 26 -3.84 7.33 -19.99
C THR A 26 -2.52 8.08 -19.81
N LYS A 27 -2.26 9.09 -20.64
CA LYS A 27 -1.06 9.94 -20.53
C LYS A 27 -0.94 10.70 -19.20
N LYS A 28 -2.05 10.97 -18.52
CA LYS A 28 -2.02 11.62 -17.20
C LYS A 28 -1.52 10.66 -16.11
N LEU A 29 -1.66 9.36 -16.34
CA LEU A 29 -1.25 8.31 -15.44
C LEU A 29 0.23 7.95 -15.57
N VAL A 30 0.89 8.35 -16.65
CA VAL A 30 2.32 8.04 -16.89
C VAL A 30 3.18 8.47 -15.72
N GLY A 31 4.03 7.55 -15.23
CA GLY A 31 4.92 7.73 -14.10
C GLY A 31 4.71 6.65 -13.05
N THR A 32 5.32 6.85 -11.89
CA THR A 32 5.24 5.91 -10.76
C THR A 32 4.33 6.48 -9.67
N TRP A 33 3.43 5.64 -9.20
CA TRP A 33 2.46 5.93 -8.16
C TRP A 33 2.66 4.96 -7.01
N GLN A 34 2.45 5.41 -5.79
CA GLN A 34 2.51 4.56 -4.60
C GLN A 34 1.19 4.61 -3.85
N SER A 35 0.78 3.45 -3.34
CA SER A 35 -0.35 3.30 -2.42
C SER A 35 0.07 2.41 -1.26
N LYS A 36 -0.42 2.71 -0.07
CA LYS A 36 -0.13 1.95 1.14
C LYS A 36 -1.36 1.19 1.59
N VAL A 37 -1.19 -0.10 1.84
CA VAL A 37 -2.17 -0.96 2.51
C VAL A 37 -1.78 -1.03 3.98
N ASP A 38 -2.60 -0.48 4.87
CA ASP A 38 -2.33 -0.47 6.31
C ASP A 38 -2.54 -1.87 6.91
N MET A 39 -1.49 -2.42 7.51
CA MET A 39 -1.45 -3.73 8.13
C MET A 39 -1.29 -3.65 9.65
N THR A 40 -1.34 -2.44 10.22
CA THR A 40 -1.02 -2.20 11.64
C THR A 40 -1.89 -3.02 12.57
N GLN A 41 -3.20 -3.02 12.34
CA GLN A 41 -4.14 -3.77 13.20
C GLN A 41 -3.91 -5.28 13.14
N GLN A 42 -3.66 -5.82 11.95
CA GLN A 42 -3.39 -7.24 11.77
C GLN A 42 -2.08 -7.63 12.46
N MET A 43 -1.04 -6.82 12.30
CA MET A 43 0.25 -7.05 12.95
C MET A 43 0.12 -6.99 14.48
N ASN A 44 -0.59 -5.99 15.01
CA ASN A 44 -0.86 -5.88 16.44
C ASN A 44 -1.59 -7.12 16.98
N THR A 45 -2.59 -7.62 16.25
CA THR A 45 -3.32 -8.84 16.63
C THR A 45 -2.42 -10.07 16.66
N GLN A 46 -1.61 -10.26 15.62
CA GLN A 46 -0.66 -11.39 15.56
C GLN A 46 0.40 -11.31 16.67
N MET A 47 0.89 -10.09 16.98
CA MET A 47 1.84 -9.90 18.08
C MET A 47 1.19 -10.17 19.43
N ALA A 48 -0.05 -9.73 19.65
CA ALA A 48 -0.79 -10.02 20.88
C ALA A 48 -0.96 -11.53 21.09
N GLU A 49 -1.35 -12.26 20.06
CA GLU A 49 -1.48 -13.72 20.10
C GLU A 49 -0.13 -14.40 20.36
N SER A 50 0.94 -13.94 19.70
CA SER A 50 2.27 -14.54 19.82
C SER A 50 2.92 -14.31 21.20
N LEU A 51 2.59 -13.19 21.82
CA LEU A 51 3.10 -12.80 23.16
C LEU A 51 2.14 -13.20 24.29
N GLU A 52 1.01 -13.85 23.98
CA GLU A 52 -0.06 -14.22 24.93
C GLU A 52 -0.60 -12.99 25.69
N LEU A 53 -0.70 -11.84 25.01
CA LEU A 53 -1.23 -10.59 25.56
C LEU A 53 -2.68 -10.38 25.13
N GLU A 54 -3.46 -9.65 25.94
CA GLU A 54 -4.84 -9.27 25.58
C GLU A 54 -4.88 -8.32 24.37
N ALA A 55 -3.90 -7.42 24.27
CA ALA A 55 -3.75 -6.48 23.15
C ALA A 55 -2.29 -6.00 23.05
N VAL A 56 -1.89 -5.62 21.85
CA VAL A 56 -0.64 -4.90 21.58
C VAL A 56 -1.01 -3.56 20.97
N GLU A 57 -0.53 -2.47 21.57
CA GLU A 57 -0.66 -1.12 21.05
C GLU A 57 0.75 -0.58 20.83
N VAL A 58 1.05 -0.20 19.59
CA VAL A 58 2.35 0.34 19.18
C VAL A 58 2.13 1.73 18.59
N ASP A 59 2.94 2.71 18.99
CA ASP A 59 2.92 4.07 18.44
C ASP A 59 3.70 4.14 17.10
N ALA A 60 3.38 3.20 16.21
CA ALA A 60 3.90 3.16 14.85
C ALA A 60 2.87 2.48 13.94
N THR A 61 2.91 2.81 12.66
CA THR A 61 2.09 2.15 11.65
C THR A 61 2.96 1.27 10.77
N PHE A 62 2.42 0.12 10.39
CA PHE A 62 3.03 -0.77 9.41
C PHE A 62 2.09 -0.95 8.23
N GLY A 63 2.62 -0.95 7.03
CA GLY A 63 1.85 -1.24 5.83
C GLY A 63 2.70 -1.74 4.69
N ILE A 64 2.02 -2.35 3.71
CA ILE A 64 2.64 -2.78 2.47
C ILE A 64 2.49 -1.65 1.45
N THR A 65 3.61 -1.13 0.96
CA THR A 65 3.62 -0.11 -0.08
C THR A 65 3.64 -0.76 -1.46
N MET A 66 2.59 -0.48 -2.23
CA MET A 66 2.46 -0.88 -3.61
C MET A 66 2.97 0.23 -4.52
N ALA A 67 3.75 -0.13 -5.54
CA ALA A 67 4.20 0.77 -6.59
C ALA A 67 3.53 0.38 -7.91
N LEU A 68 2.84 1.34 -8.55
CA LEU A 68 2.27 1.22 -9.89
C LEU A 68 3.07 2.11 -10.84
N THR A 69 3.75 1.53 -11.80
CA THR A 69 4.45 2.27 -12.86
C THR A 69 3.70 2.14 -14.17
N VAL A 70 3.36 3.28 -14.78
CA VAL A 70 2.67 3.36 -16.07
C VAL A 70 3.59 4.01 -17.09
N GLY A 71 3.82 3.31 -18.21
CA GLY A 71 4.61 3.78 -19.35
C GLY A 71 3.82 4.67 -20.31
N GLU A 72 4.53 5.34 -21.22
CA GLU A 72 3.92 6.21 -22.26
C GLU A 72 3.04 5.43 -23.24
N ASP A 73 3.32 4.15 -23.41
CA ASP A 73 2.56 3.22 -24.26
C ASP A 73 1.37 2.57 -23.56
N GLY A 74 1.14 2.93 -22.27
CA GLY A 74 0.11 2.35 -21.43
C GLY A 74 0.49 1.01 -20.80
N ALA A 75 1.71 0.49 -21.03
CA ALA A 75 2.19 -0.66 -20.29
C ALA A 75 2.28 -0.33 -18.79
N TYR A 76 1.88 -1.24 -17.92
CA TYR A 76 2.01 -1.04 -16.48
C TYR A 76 2.68 -2.21 -15.79
N THR A 77 3.32 -1.89 -14.68
CA THR A 77 3.81 -2.86 -13.70
C THR A 77 3.34 -2.44 -12.33
N MET A 78 2.76 -3.36 -11.59
CA MET A 78 2.42 -3.20 -10.17
C MET A 78 3.28 -4.14 -9.35
N ALA A 79 3.97 -3.61 -8.37
CA ALA A 79 4.91 -4.35 -7.54
C ALA A 79 4.84 -3.88 -6.08
N VAL A 80 5.34 -4.70 -5.15
CA VAL A 80 5.58 -4.25 -3.78
C VAL A 80 6.89 -3.47 -3.73
N ASP A 81 6.86 -2.28 -3.13
CA ASP A 81 8.05 -1.49 -2.81
C ASP A 81 8.69 -2.03 -1.53
N LEU A 82 9.66 -2.93 -1.69
CA LEU A 82 10.33 -3.59 -0.56
C LEU A 82 11.17 -2.61 0.27
N GLU A 83 11.72 -1.57 -0.32
CA GLU A 83 12.53 -0.59 0.42
C GLU A 83 11.66 0.18 1.41
N THR A 84 10.56 0.75 0.93
CA THR A 84 9.61 1.49 1.77
C THR A 84 8.93 0.57 2.79
N THR A 85 8.45 -0.59 2.36
CA THR A 85 7.81 -1.58 3.23
C THR A 85 8.76 -2.08 4.32
N GLY A 86 10.01 -2.36 3.97
CA GLY A 86 11.03 -2.81 4.92
C GLY A 86 11.42 -1.74 5.93
N ALA A 87 11.49 -0.48 5.52
CA ALA A 87 11.73 0.64 6.44
C ALA A 87 10.59 0.77 7.46
N GLU A 88 9.34 0.73 7.02
CA GLU A 88 8.17 0.79 7.91
C GLU A 88 8.11 -0.40 8.87
N LEU A 89 8.43 -1.61 8.40
CA LEU A 89 8.49 -2.78 9.26
C LEU A 89 9.57 -2.62 10.34
N ASN A 90 10.74 -2.08 9.97
CA ASN A 90 11.80 -1.81 10.94
C ASN A 90 11.36 -0.79 12.00
N ASP A 91 10.70 0.31 11.59
CA ASP A 91 10.18 1.32 12.51
C ASP A 91 9.11 0.74 13.45
N TYR A 92 8.21 -0.09 12.92
CA TYR A 92 7.21 -0.81 13.70
C TYR A 92 7.86 -1.74 14.72
N MET A 93 8.85 -2.54 14.32
CA MET A 93 9.56 -3.45 15.20
C MET A 93 10.33 -2.71 16.30
N GLN A 94 10.94 -1.56 16.01
CA GLN A 94 11.56 -0.72 17.03
C GLN A 94 10.55 -0.18 18.03
N ALA A 95 9.38 0.28 17.56
CA ALA A 95 8.31 0.75 18.43
C ALA A 95 7.66 -0.39 19.25
N LEU A 96 7.77 -1.65 18.81
CA LEU A 96 7.32 -2.83 19.55
C LEU A 96 8.26 -3.19 20.71
N ALA A 97 9.53 -2.75 20.72
CA ALA A 97 10.52 -3.14 21.70
C ALA A 97 10.08 -2.91 23.17
N PRO A 98 9.50 -1.76 23.57
CA PRO A 98 9.02 -1.57 24.93
C PRO A 98 7.88 -2.52 25.32
N VAL A 99 6.98 -2.86 24.39
CA VAL A 99 5.89 -3.81 24.64
C VAL A 99 6.44 -5.20 24.90
N MET A 100 7.41 -5.63 24.08
CA MET A 100 8.09 -6.93 24.27
C MET A 100 8.91 -6.98 25.56
N ALA A 101 9.53 -5.87 25.94
CA ALA A 101 10.26 -5.77 27.20
C ALA A 101 9.32 -5.97 28.41
N GLU A 102 8.15 -5.33 28.42
CA GLU A 102 7.16 -5.51 29.46
C GLU A 102 6.61 -6.96 29.50
N ALA A 103 6.34 -7.56 28.33
CA ALA A 103 5.93 -8.97 28.26
C ALA A 103 7.02 -9.92 28.84
N MET A 104 8.28 -9.64 28.55
CA MET A 104 9.43 -10.38 29.07
C MET A 104 9.54 -10.26 30.61
N TYR A 105 9.34 -9.05 31.16
CA TYR A 105 9.29 -8.86 32.61
C TYR A 105 8.13 -9.63 33.25
N ALA A 106 6.94 -9.57 32.63
CA ALA A 106 5.79 -10.32 33.14
C ALA A 106 6.02 -11.83 33.11
N ALA A 107 6.68 -12.36 32.09
CA ALA A 107 7.06 -13.78 32.02
C ALA A 107 8.06 -14.16 33.11
N ALA A 108 9.07 -13.32 33.37
CA ALA A 108 10.04 -13.55 34.44
C ALA A 108 9.37 -13.56 35.83
N GLU A 109 8.44 -12.64 36.08
CA GLU A 109 7.66 -12.58 37.33
C GLU A 109 6.78 -13.82 37.51
N ALA A 110 6.19 -14.34 36.43
CA ALA A 110 5.40 -15.57 36.48
C ALA A 110 6.25 -16.80 36.87
N GLU A 111 7.54 -16.78 36.56
CA GLU A 111 8.52 -17.80 36.96
C GLU A 111 9.15 -17.56 38.36
N GLY A 112 8.75 -16.47 39.03
CA GLY A 112 9.17 -16.14 40.39
C GLY A 112 10.43 -15.28 40.47
N MET A 113 10.90 -14.73 39.36
CA MET A 113 12.00 -13.75 39.29
C MET A 113 11.42 -12.34 39.35
N SER A 114 11.79 -11.56 40.34
CA SER A 114 11.37 -10.16 40.42
C SER A 114 11.98 -9.31 39.30
N ARG A 115 11.33 -8.20 38.93
CA ARG A 115 11.85 -7.25 37.94
C ARG A 115 13.25 -6.75 38.29
N GLU A 116 13.52 -6.48 39.60
CA GLU A 116 14.82 -6.04 40.07
C GLU A 116 15.92 -7.12 39.88
N GLU A 117 15.58 -8.39 40.08
CA GLU A 117 16.51 -9.50 39.85
C GLU A 117 16.78 -9.67 38.34
N PHE A 118 15.75 -9.53 37.50
CA PHE A 118 15.89 -9.62 36.08
C PHE A 118 16.72 -8.45 35.51
N ASP A 119 16.48 -7.22 35.99
CA ASP A 119 17.29 -6.05 35.65
C ASP A 119 18.75 -6.20 36.04
N ALA A 120 19.03 -6.85 37.18
CA ALA A 120 20.40 -7.12 37.59
C ALA A 120 21.12 -8.05 36.60
N VAL A 121 20.42 -9.03 36.05
CA VAL A 121 20.97 -9.94 35.02
C VAL A 121 21.21 -9.15 33.70
N LEU A 122 20.26 -8.34 33.26
CA LEU A 122 20.43 -7.53 32.05
C LEU A 122 21.57 -6.52 32.18
N LYS A 123 21.72 -5.94 33.36
CA LYS A 123 22.81 -5.00 33.68
C LYS A 123 24.20 -5.63 33.63
N GLU A 124 24.31 -6.92 33.93
CA GLU A 124 25.57 -7.66 33.72
C GLU A 124 25.91 -7.77 32.23
N LEU A 125 24.90 -7.73 31.36
CA LEU A 125 25.06 -7.66 29.91
C LEU A 125 25.29 -6.22 29.39
N GLY A 126 25.17 -5.22 30.29
CA GLY A 126 25.33 -3.79 29.96
C GLY A 126 24.12 -3.15 29.28
N MET A 127 22.92 -3.74 29.43
CA MET A 127 21.68 -3.33 28.77
C MET A 127 20.54 -3.21 29.78
N ASP A 128 19.49 -2.45 29.43
CA ASP A 128 18.17 -2.55 30.04
C ASP A 128 17.24 -3.46 29.21
N GLY A 129 15.97 -3.61 29.63
CA GLY A 129 15.02 -4.50 28.96
C GLY A 129 14.72 -4.06 27.53
N GLU A 130 14.53 -2.75 27.30
CA GLU A 130 14.25 -2.23 25.96
C GLU A 130 15.46 -2.35 25.05
N GLU A 131 16.66 -2.01 25.55
CA GLU A 131 17.92 -2.16 24.81
C GLU A 131 18.18 -3.62 24.44
N TYR A 132 17.88 -4.56 25.34
CA TYR A 132 18.03 -5.99 25.09
C TYR A 132 17.10 -6.47 23.98
N ILE A 133 15.82 -6.09 24.02
CA ILE A 133 14.85 -6.43 22.98
C ILE A 133 15.23 -5.73 21.65
N ALA A 134 15.60 -4.45 21.69
CA ALA A 134 16.02 -3.74 20.48
C ALA A 134 17.26 -4.38 19.84
N ALA A 135 18.20 -4.91 20.66
CA ALA A 135 19.35 -5.65 20.14
C ALA A 135 18.96 -6.99 19.50
N ILE A 136 17.99 -7.70 20.10
CA ILE A 136 17.42 -8.92 19.51
C ILE A 136 16.76 -8.60 18.18
N LEU A 137 15.87 -7.61 18.14
CA LEU A 137 15.15 -7.20 16.94
C LEU A 137 16.11 -6.68 15.85
N GLY A 138 17.15 -5.93 16.24
CA GLY A 138 18.18 -5.45 15.33
C GLY A 138 19.11 -6.54 14.77
N ALA A 139 19.17 -7.70 15.44
CA ALA A 139 19.90 -8.86 14.95
C ALA A 139 19.11 -9.69 13.92
N PHE A 140 17.80 -9.45 13.80
CA PHE A 140 17.00 -10.06 12.74
C PHE A 140 17.38 -9.46 11.39
N ASP A 141 17.69 -10.33 10.44
CA ASP A 141 17.85 -9.93 9.05
C ASP A 141 16.46 -9.68 8.44
N MET A 142 16.03 -8.41 8.50
CA MET A 142 14.73 -8.00 7.96
C MET A 142 14.64 -8.26 6.46
N GLY A 143 15.77 -8.17 5.72
CA GLY A 143 15.81 -8.52 4.31
C GLY A 143 15.48 -10.00 4.09
N ALA A 144 16.14 -10.88 4.85
CA ALA A 144 15.86 -12.32 4.79
C ALA A 144 14.42 -12.65 5.24
N LEU A 145 13.87 -11.92 6.23
CA LEU A 145 12.48 -12.07 6.65
C LEU A 145 11.51 -11.65 5.55
N MET A 146 11.74 -10.50 4.93
CA MET A 146 10.93 -10.02 3.80
C MET A 146 11.02 -10.97 2.61
N ASP A 147 12.21 -11.45 2.25
CA ASP A 147 12.40 -12.47 1.21
C ASP A 147 11.64 -13.77 1.54
N SER A 148 11.58 -14.14 2.81
CA SER A 148 10.84 -15.33 3.27
C SER A 148 9.32 -15.13 3.21
N LEU A 149 8.82 -13.94 3.57
CA LEU A 149 7.39 -13.61 3.57
C LEU A 149 6.86 -13.41 2.15
N MET A 150 7.65 -12.77 1.28
CA MET A 150 7.22 -12.40 -0.06
C MET A 150 7.57 -13.47 -1.11
N GLY A 151 8.33 -14.51 -0.74
CA GLY A 151 8.77 -15.57 -1.67
C GLY A 151 9.72 -15.01 -2.72
N SER A 152 10.99 -15.35 -2.65
CA SER A 152 12.08 -15.08 -3.58
C SER A 152 11.83 -14.08 -4.74
N GLN A 153 12.33 -12.88 -4.60
CA GLN A 153 12.81 -11.94 -5.64
C GLN A 153 11.83 -11.36 -6.67
N ASP A 154 10.65 -11.90 -6.90
CA ASP A 154 9.68 -11.27 -7.79
C ASP A 154 8.63 -10.52 -6.98
N THR A 155 8.84 -9.22 -6.80
CA THR A 155 7.90 -8.33 -6.12
C THR A 155 6.73 -7.91 -7.02
N THR A 156 6.75 -8.37 -8.27
CA THR A 156 5.76 -8.02 -9.27
C THR A 156 4.43 -8.72 -8.96
N VAL A 157 3.42 -7.93 -8.65
CA VAL A 157 2.06 -8.39 -8.39
C VAL A 157 1.29 -8.57 -9.70
N ALA A 158 1.45 -7.60 -10.61
CA ALA A 158 0.80 -7.63 -11.91
C ALA A 158 1.57 -6.84 -12.96
N THR A 159 1.47 -7.28 -14.21
CA THR A 159 1.93 -6.53 -15.39
C THR A 159 0.87 -6.59 -16.47
N GLY A 160 0.84 -5.60 -17.34
CA GLY A 160 -0.09 -5.59 -18.46
C GLY A 160 -0.12 -4.22 -19.13
N TYR A 161 -1.27 -3.91 -19.68
CA TYR A 161 -1.57 -2.64 -20.32
C TYR A 161 -2.79 -2.00 -19.70
N CYS A 162 -2.78 -0.69 -19.59
CA CYS A 162 -3.91 0.07 -19.06
C CYS A 162 -4.37 1.13 -20.05
N LYS A 163 -5.65 1.48 -19.96
CA LYS A 163 -6.26 2.57 -20.69
C LYS A 163 -7.26 3.30 -19.81
N ALA A 164 -7.08 4.59 -19.68
CA ALA A 164 -7.91 5.44 -18.84
C ALA A 164 -8.87 6.25 -19.71
N VAL A 165 -10.18 6.02 -19.58
CA VAL A 165 -11.21 6.66 -20.37
C VAL A 165 -12.43 6.94 -19.51
N ASP A 166 -12.87 8.20 -19.48
CA ASP A 166 -14.12 8.64 -18.83
C ASP A 166 -14.24 8.16 -17.36
N GLY A 167 -13.15 8.26 -16.60
CA GLY A 167 -13.11 7.86 -15.19
C GLY A 167 -13.03 6.34 -14.95
N LYS A 168 -12.83 5.57 -16.01
CA LYS A 168 -12.58 4.12 -15.96
C LYS A 168 -11.15 3.83 -16.35
N LEU A 169 -10.46 3.03 -15.55
CA LEU A 169 -9.13 2.50 -15.82
C LEU A 169 -9.30 1.02 -16.21
N TYR A 170 -9.22 0.74 -17.48
CA TYR A 170 -9.24 -0.62 -18.02
C TYR A 170 -7.86 -1.24 -17.84
N LEU A 171 -7.83 -2.50 -17.42
CA LEU A 171 -6.63 -3.29 -17.22
C LEU A 171 -6.72 -4.59 -18.02
N ALA A 172 -5.65 -4.94 -18.73
CA ALA A 172 -5.60 -6.17 -19.52
C ALA A 172 -4.16 -6.70 -19.58
N GLU A 173 -3.99 -8.00 -19.82
CA GLU A 173 -2.67 -8.61 -19.96
C GLU A 173 -1.96 -8.15 -21.25
N SER A 174 -2.72 -7.84 -22.29
CA SER A 174 -2.17 -7.35 -23.55
C SER A 174 -2.91 -6.11 -24.08
N ALA A 175 -2.22 -5.27 -24.85
CA ALA A 175 -2.81 -4.06 -25.42
C ALA A 175 -4.00 -4.35 -26.36
N GLY A 176 -4.04 -5.55 -26.98
CA GLY A 176 -5.12 -5.96 -27.87
C GLY A 176 -6.41 -6.34 -27.15
N GLU A 177 -6.35 -6.57 -25.85
CA GLU A 177 -7.48 -6.95 -24.99
C GLU A 177 -8.10 -5.75 -24.27
N LEU A 178 -7.54 -4.54 -24.44
CA LEU A 178 -8.08 -3.29 -23.89
C LEU A 178 -9.35 -2.86 -24.66
N THR A 179 -10.42 -3.60 -24.50
CA THR A 179 -11.72 -3.32 -25.08
C THR A 179 -12.69 -2.78 -24.04
N GLU A 180 -13.89 -2.37 -24.45
CA GLU A 180 -14.94 -1.94 -23.51
C GLU A 180 -15.46 -3.09 -22.65
N ASP A 181 -15.20 -4.33 -23.05
CA ASP A 181 -15.53 -5.54 -22.28
C ASP A 181 -14.40 -5.98 -21.32
N ALA A 182 -13.25 -5.27 -21.31
CA ALA A 182 -12.18 -5.51 -20.38
C ALA A 182 -12.59 -5.11 -18.96
N GLY A 183 -12.03 -5.78 -17.95
CA GLY A 183 -12.19 -5.40 -16.55
C GLY A 183 -11.70 -3.97 -16.32
N TYR A 184 -12.39 -3.21 -15.50
CA TYR A 184 -12.00 -1.85 -15.16
C TYR A 184 -12.17 -1.55 -13.68
N VAL A 185 -11.44 -0.56 -13.22
CA VAL A 185 -11.66 0.12 -11.95
C VAL A 185 -12.07 1.56 -12.23
N THR A 186 -13.04 2.08 -11.48
CA THR A 186 -13.33 3.51 -11.54
C THR A 186 -12.24 4.28 -10.81
N TYR A 187 -11.77 5.39 -11.41
CA TYR A 187 -10.73 6.21 -10.82
C TYR A 187 -11.05 7.68 -10.87
N THR A 188 -10.40 8.44 -9.98
CA THR A 188 -10.46 9.89 -9.94
C THR A 188 -9.05 10.45 -9.82
N LEU A 189 -8.69 11.41 -10.67
CA LEU A 189 -7.49 12.23 -10.49
C LEU A 189 -7.86 13.48 -9.71
N ASN A 190 -7.32 13.63 -8.53
CA ASN A 190 -7.59 14.75 -7.64
C ASN A 190 -6.71 15.95 -7.99
N SER A 191 -7.14 17.15 -7.60
CA SER A 191 -6.41 18.40 -7.83
C SER A 191 -5.10 18.51 -7.05
N ASP A 192 -4.92 17.70 -6.01
CA ASP A 192 -3.69 17.58 -5.21
C ASP A 192 -2.64 16.66 -5.83
N GLY A 193 -2.94 16.08 -7.02
CA GLY A 193 -2.04 15.19 -7.73
C GLY A 193 -2.16 13.72 -7.30
N THR A 194 -3.12 13.38 -6.44
CA THR A 194 -3.39 11.98 -6.10
C THR A 194 -4.34 11.34 -7.11
N MET A 195 -4.25 10.01 -7.24
CA MET A 195 -5.22 9.20 -7.96
C MET A 195 -5.95 8.31 -6.94
N GLN A 196 -7.25 8.21 -7.07
CA GLN A 196 -8.08 7.39 -6.23
C GLN A 196 -8.74 6.29 -7.06
N TRP A 197 -8.54 5.04 -6.66
CA TRP A 197 -9.26 3.90 -7.23
C TRP A 197 -10.48 3.61 -6.39
N ASN A 198 -11.62 3.48 -7.06
CA ASN A 198 -12.90 3.18 -6.42
C ASN A 198 -13.42 1.85 -6.95
N ASP A 199 -13.92 1.01 -6.07
CA ASP A 199 -14.59 -0.24 -6.44
C ASP A 199 -16.11 -0.08 -6.29
N THR A 200 -16.69 0.83 -7.09
CA THR A 200 -18.11 1.20 -6.98
C THR A 200 -19.07 0.07 -7.33
N GLU A 201 -18.62 -0.86 -8.18
CA GLU A 201 -19.44 -1.98 -8.66
C GLU A 201 -19.04 -3.32 -8.02
N GLY A 202 -18.00 -3.32 -7.15
CA GLY A 202 -17.50 -4.53 -6.47
C GLY A 202 -16.78 -5.50 -7.40
N GLU A 203 -16.37 -5.07 -8.60
CA GLU A 203 -15.73 -5.95 -9.58
C GLU A 203 -14.34 -6.37 -9.14
N LEU A 204 -13.57 -5.44 -8.55
CA LEU A 204 -12.24 -5.76 -8.02
C LEU A 204 -12.33 -6.56 -6.73
N SER A 205 -13.13 -6.11 -5.78
CA SER A 205 -13.30 -6.81 -4.51
C SER A 205 -13.85 -8.23 -4.69
N SER A 206 -14.67 -8.48 -5.72
CA SER A 206 -15.17 -9.82 -6.01
C SER A 206 -14.10 -10.81 -6.50
N GLN A 207 -12.94 -10.30 -6.95
CA GLN A 207 -11.80 -11.11 -7.38
C GLN A 207 -10.82 -11.42 -6.24
N LEU A 208 -10.95 -10.69 -5.14
CA LEU A 208 -10.13 -10.87 -3.94
C LEU A 208 -10.69 -12.00 -3.08
N THR A 209 -9.83 -12.73 -2.40
CA THR A 209 -10.23 -13.67 -1.35
C THR A 209 -10.80 -12.88 -0.15
N ALA A 210 -11.51 -13.56 0.76
CA ALA A 210 -12.04 -12.93 1.96
C ALA A 210 -10.94 -12.28 2.82
N GLU A 211 -9.77 -12.90 2.89
CA GLU A 211 -8.60 -12.38 3.61
C GLU A 211 -8.05 -11.12 2.93
N GLU A 212 -7.95 -11.10 1.59
CA GLU A 212 -7.50 -9.93 0.83
C GLU A 212 -8.50 -8.77 0.91
N GLN A 213 -9.81 -9.05 0.98
CA GLN A 213 -10.84 -8.02 1.14
C GLN A 213 -10.78 -7.34 2.51
N GLU A 214 -10.26 -7.99 3.54
CA GLU A 214 -10.03 -7.37 4.85
C GLU A 214 -8.83 -6.41 4.81
N LEU A 215 -7.88 -6.64 3.92
CA LEU A 215 -6.64 -5.87 3.79
C LEU A 215 -6.77 -4.72 2.81
N ILE A 216 -7.41 -4.97 1.66
CA ILE A 216 -7.53 -3.99 0.58
C ILE A 216 -8.84 -3.24 0.74
N THR A 217 -8.76 -2.02 1.29
CA THR A 217 -9.92 -1.15 1.45
C THR A 217 -10.01 -0.17 0.28
N PHE A 218 -11.21 -0.03 -0.27
CA PHE A 218 -11.51 1.03 -1.22
C PHE A 218 -12.17 2.22 -0.52
N PRO A 219 -11.87 3.45 -0.96
CA PRO A 219 -11.02 3.79 -2.11
C PRO A 219 -9.51 3.66 -1.81
N MET A 220 -8.75 3.06 -2.74
CA MET A 220 -7.29 3.09 -2.68
C MET A 220 -6.76 4.44 -3.18
N VAL A 221 -5.92 5.08 -2.39
CA VAL A 221 -5.32 6.38 -2.74
C VAL A 221 -3.87 6.16 -3.20
N TRP A 222 -3.58 6.64 -4.39
CA TRP A 222 -2.27 6.58 -5.03
C TRP A 222 -1.65 7.97 -5.09
N THR A 223 -0.44 8.13 -4.60
CA THR A 223 0.34 9.36 -4.66
C THR A 223 1.41 9.22 -5.73
N LYS A 224 1.54 10.22 -6.60
CA LYS A 224 2.55 10.21 -7.66
C LYS A 224 3.92 10.55 -7.08
N ASN A 225 4.90 9.70 -7.37
CA ASN A 225 6.28 10.00 -7.03
C ASN A 225 6.79 11.14 -7.94
N ALA A 226 7.55 12.06 -7.34
CA ALA A 226 8.09 13.22 -8.02
C ALA A 226 9.24 12.86 -8.98
#